data_e5bf94d2db90a1fbdfab2345385d7e00
#
_entry.id   e5bf94d2db90a1fbdfab2345385d7e00
#
_cell.length_a   1.000
_cell.length_b   1.000
_cell.length_c   1.000
_cell.angle_alpha   90.00
_cell.angle_beta   90.00
_cell.angle_gamma   90.00
#
_symmetry.space_group_name_H-M   'P 1'
#
loop_
_entity.id
_entity.type
_entity.pdbx_description
1 polymer ?
#
loop_
_entity_poly.entity_id
_entity_poly.type
_entity_poly.pdbx_seq_one_letter_code
_entity_poly.pdbx_strand_id
1 'polypeptide(L)'
;DGTDFLFSPVSTRFPTGKKRTEDPIADLIVNDYESFVNSGALFSKNVALIKSYTNLTKEEQVGSDEVVAERFINHMVDNLLYIYDSVPESTRELSKQWYEGANKIVQRMADKHGISLAQASAVAANLSPQKDWYQNASLAERVMNIYHENINDSFDQNMKDKADVIYFNKDVKPPARITNREKLDLIQGKSLQQLIDEKVSPHVLGMWVRTWDQTYNSPNYRIVSPDGKFLEYAVNKDGKTRSRAGWGSLAEIGKALTAVMNPEIEVLSESLGDANKVRNFYNNIFDPASTLGFVTIDTHAVAAALIRPLGGKAEEVGANFGTQKGSSNSKVTGHRGTYSLYEEAYRRAAKEKGVLPREMQSITWEAVRGLFTSTYKAQKQNVTFVQGVWNQYNKGKLSLAEARKKINDHSGGVERPSWERSDFTI
;
A
#
# COMPACT_ATOMS: atom_id res chain seq x y z
N ASP A 1 -1.24 5.32 28.49
CA ASP A 1 -0.01 4.65 28.15
C ASP A 1 -0.17 3.95 26.81
N GLY A 2 0.70 4.29 25.82
CA GLY A 2 0.57 3.79 24.44
C GLY A 2 0.72 2.27 24.31
N THR A 3 1.40 1.64 25.26
CA THR A 3 1.60 0.18 25.29
C THR A 3 0.31 -0.58 25.58
N ASP A 4 -0.52 -0.06 26.45
CA ASP A 4 -1.81 -0.69 26.74
C ASP A 4 -2.75 -0.66 25.54
N PHE A 5 -2.57 0.32 24.68
CA PHE A 5 -3.37 0.48 23.48
C PHE A 5 -3.08 -0.58 22.42
N LEU A 6 -1.83 -1.02 22.31
CA LEU A 6 -1.42 -2.06 21.37
C LEU A 6 -2.12 -3.40 21.63
N PHE A 7 -2.43 -3.67 22.87
CA PHE A 7 -3.00 -4.95 23.30
C PHE A 7 -4.50 -4.86 23.59
N SER A 8 -5.08 -3.67 23.50
CA SER A 8 -6.54 -3.53 23.59
C SER A 8 -7.18 -4.15 22.36
N PRO A 9 -8.28 -4.89 22.49
CA PRO A 9 -9.01 -5.44 21.33
C PRO A 9 -9.72 -4.32 20.57
N VAL A 10 -8.93 -3.47 19.96
CA VAL A 10 -9.39 -2.26 19.25
C VAL A 10 -10.22 -2.62 18.04
N SER A 11 -9.98 -3.81 17.47
CA SER A 11 -10.81 -4.35 16.40
C SER A 11 -12.30 -4.38 16.78
N THR A 12 -12.62 -4.49 18.06
CA THR A 12 -13.99 -4.44 18.52
C THR A 12 -14.57 -3.03 18.57
N ARG A 13 -13.72 -2.00 18.43
CA ARG A 13 -14.15 -0.61 18.40
C ARG A 13 -14.70 -0.18 17.05
N PHE A 14 -14.47 -0.99 16.02
CA PHE A 14 -14.86 -0.68 14.65
C PHE A 14 -16.03 -1.49 14.09
N PRO A 15 -16.89 -2.10 14.88
CA PRO A 15 -18.12 -2.59 14.31
C PRO A 15 -18.86 -1.41 13.72
N THR A 16 -19.35 -1.60 12.53
CA THR A 16 -20.18 -0.65 11.80
C THR A 16 -21.20 0.02 12.72
N GLY A 17 -21.27 1.34 12.65
CA GLY A 17 -22.26 2.13 13.39
C GLY A 17 -21.85 2.62 14.78
N LYS A 18 -20.67 2.29 15.28
CA LYS A 18 -20.19 2.86 16.54
C LYS A 18 -19.54 4.22 16.33
N LYS A 19 -19.79 5.13 17.26
CA LYS A 19 -19.17 6.44 17.31
C LYS A 19 -17.66 6.27 17.50
N ARG A 20 -16.88 6.94 16.69
CA ARG A 20 -15.42 6.96 16.78
C ARG A 20 -14.96 7.96 17.82
N THR A 21 -13.76 7.76 18.35
CA THR A 21 -13.13 8.71 19.26
C THR A 21 -12.67 9.96 18.52
N GLU A 22 -12.22 10.97 19.24
CA GLU A 22 -11.67 12.18 18.63
C GLU A 22 -10.26 11.97 18.07
N ASP A 23 -9.57 10.92 18.48
CA ASP A 23 -8.26 10.56 17.95
C ASP A 23 -8.43 9.58 16.79
N PRO A 24 -8.23 10.04 15.52
CA PRO A 24 -8.45 9.19 14.37
C PRO A 24 -7.47 8.02 14.32
N ILE A 25 -6.26 8.16 14.86
CA ILE A 25 -5.28 7.08 14.88
C ILE A 25 -5.74 5.98 15.82
N ALA A 26 -6.18 6.35 17.02
CA ALA A 26 -6.68 5.41 18.01
C ALA A 26 -7.86 4.59 17.48
N ASP A 27 -8.68 5.19 16.63
CA ASP A 27 -9.86 4.53 16.07
C ASP A 27 -9.56 3.76 14.78
N LEU A 28 -8.47 4.09 14.10
CA LEU A 28 -8.28 3.60 12.74
C LEU A 28 -7.76 2.19 12.71
N ILE A 29 -6.90 1.80 13.63
CA ILE A 29 -6.40 0.47 13.56
C ILE A 29 -5.68 0.03 14.75
N VAL A 30 -6.00 -1.03 15.27
CA VAL A 30 -4.94 -1.92 15.73
C VAL A 30 -5.31 -3.31 15.28
N ASN A 31 -4.53 -3.89 14.41
CA ASN A 31 -4.62 -5.29 14.14
C ASN A 31 -3.97 -6.02 15.30
N ASP A 32 -4.80 -6.50 16.18
CA ASP A 32 -4.40 -7.24 17.34
C ASP A 32 -4.37 -8.72 16.98
N TYR A 33 -3.18 -9.33 17.01
CA TYR A 33 -2.99 -10.73 16.72
C TYR A 33 -3.83 -11.62 17.66
N GLU A 34 -3.90 -11.29 18.93
CA GLU A 34 -4.71 -12.05 19.89
C GLU A 34 -6.18 -12.00 19.55
N SER A 35 -6.70 -10.83 19.20
CA SER A 35 -8.08 -10.68 18.74
C SER A 35 -8.33 -11.48 17.46
N PHE A 36 -7.37 -11.52 16.55
CA PHE A 36 -7.49 -12.31 15.32
C PHE A 36 -7.53 -13.81 15.62
N VAL A 37 -6.66 -14.31 16.49
CA VAL A 37 -6.67 -15.71 16.96
C VAL A 37 -8.04 -16.05 17.56
N ASN A 38 -8.59 -15.17 18.38
CA ASN A 38 -9.88 -15.35 19.04
C ASN A 38 -11.08 -15.17 18.10
N SER A 39 -10.88 -14.80 16.86
CA SER A 39 -11.95 -14.69 15.85
C SER A 39 -12.52 -16.04 15.40
N GLY A 40 -11.94 -17.16 15.84
CA GLY A 40 -12.44 -18.50 15.59
C GLY A 40 -12.39 -18.91 14.12
N ALA A 41 -13.54 -18.99 13.46
CA ALA A 41 -13.66 -19.47 12.08
C ALA A 41 -12.87 -18.60 11.07
N LEU A 42 -12.77 -17.29 11.29
CA LEU A 42 -12.00 -16.41 10.41
C LEU A 42 -10.50 -16.71 10.49
N PHE A 43 -10.00 -16.91 11.69
CA PHE A 43 -8.62 -17.30 11.93
C PHE A 43 -8.32 -18.68 11.30
N SER A 44 -9.13 -19.68 11.60
CA SER A 44 -8.96 -21.04 11.04
C SER A 44 -8.96 -21.06 9.51
N LYS A 45 -9.82 -20.27 8.90
CA LYS A 45 -9.88 -20.13 7.44
C LYS A 45 -8.58 -19.58 6.86
N ASN A 46 -8.00 -18.58 7.48
CA ASN A 46 -6.72 -17.99 7.04
C ASN A 46 -5.54 -18.94 7.31
N VAL A 47 -5.55 -19.67 8.41
CA VAL A 47 -4.53 -20.70 8.68
C VAL A 47 -4.56 -21.80 7.63
N ALA A 48 -5.75 -22.28 7.25
CA ALA A 48 -5.90 -23.26 6.17
C ALA A 48 -5.32 -22.72 4.85
N LEU A 49 -5.53 -21.43 4.57
CA LEU A 49 -5.03 -20.80 3.36
C LEU A 49 -3.49 -20.70 3.35
N ILE A 50 -2.87 -20.30 4.46
CA ILE A 50 -1.40 -20.23 4.53
C ILE A 50 -0.73 -21.59 4.35
N LYS A 51 -1.35 -22.68 4.74
CA LYS A 51 -0.83 -24.03 4.50
C LYS A 51 -0.70 -24.37 3.02
N SER A 52 -1.47 -23.73 2.15
CA SER A 52 -1.50 -24.05 0.72
C SER A 52 -0.39 -23.40 -0.09
N TYR A 53 0.18 -22.29 0.39
CA TYR A 53 1.16 -21.53 -0.39
C TYR A 53 2.35 -20.97 0.40
N THR A 54 2.51 -21.37 1.66
CA THR A 54 3.62 -20.87 2.48
C THR A 54 4.92 -21.63 2.25
N ASN A 55 5.98 -21.11 2.88
CA ASN A 55 7.28 -21.76 2.89
C ASN A 55 7.40 -22.83 4.00
N LEU A 56 6.34 -23.10 4.75
CA LEU A 56 6.37 -24.08 5.83
C LEU A 56 6.54 -25.49 5.32
N THR A 57 7.35 -26.29 6.03
CA THR A 57 7.47 -27.73 5.77
C THR A 57 6.17 -28.44 6.15
N LYS A 58 6.01 -29.67 5.68
CA LYS A 58 4.84 -30.48 6.04
C LYS A 58 4.71 -30.68 7.56
N GLU A 59 5.83 -30.84 8.23
CA GLU A 59 5.88 -30.99 9.69
C GLU A 59 5.47 -29.71 10.40
N GLU A 60 5.91 -28.55 9.89
CA GLU A 60 5.52 -27.25 10.43
C GLU A 60 4.04 -26.92 10.23
N GLN A 61 3.37 -27.58 9.32
CA GLN A 61 1.93 -27.42 9.06
C GLN A 61 1.04 -28.28 9.95
N VAL A 62 1.61 -29.12 10.80
CA VAL A 62 0.89 -30.03 11.70
C VAL A 62 0.69 -29.37 13.06
N GLY A 63 -0.50 -29.53 13.63
CA GLY A 63 -0.84 -29.02 14.95
C GLY A 63 -2.08 -28.13 14.93
N SER A 64 -2.36 -27.49 16.06
CA SER A 64 -3.48 -26.54 16.13
C SER A 64 -3.25 -25.33 15.22
N ASP A 65 -4.31 -24.62 14.88
CA ASP A 65 -4.22 -23.41 14.06
C ASP A 65 -3.29 -22.38 14.68
N GLU A 66 -3.32 -22.23 16.00
CA GLU A 66 -2.44 -21.30 16.72
C GLU A 66 -0.97 -21.69 16.60
N VAL A 67 -0.66 -22.98 16.71
CA VAL A 67 0.72 -23.48 16.58
C VAL A 67 1.24 -23.26 15.16
N VAL A 68 0.41 -23.55 14.15
CA VAL A 68 0.79 -23.34 12.74
C VAL A 68 0.99 -21.84 12.45
N ALA A 69 0.10 -21.00 12.93
CA ALA A 69 0.22 -19.54 12.77
C ALA A 69 1.50 -19.02 13.44
N GLU A 70 1.84 -19.49 14.63
CA GLU A 70 3.08 -19.12 15.33
C GLU A 70 4.33 -19.52 14.53
N ARG A 71 4.35 -20.72 13.98
CA ARG A 71 5.46 -21.18 13.12
C ARG A 71 5.58 -20.31 11.88
N PHE A 72 4.46 -19.95 11.28
CA PHE A 72 4.43 -19.06 10.12
C PHE A 72 4.95 -17.67 10.46
N ILE A 73 4.49 -17.09 11.56
CA ILE A 73 4.97 -15.79 12.02
C ILE A 73 6.48 -15.84 12.29
N ASN A 74 6.95 -16.84 13.00
CA ASN A 74 8.38 -16.99 13.31
C ASN A 74 9.23 -17.17 12.05
N HIS A 75 8.74 -17.91 11.06
CA HIS A 75 9.40 -18.02 9.75
C HIS A 75 9.53 -16.66 9.07
N MET A 76 8.46 -15.87 9.09
CA MET A 76 8.49 -14.50 8.53
C MET A 76 9.42 -13.57 9.32
N VAL A 77 9.43 -13.65 10.65
CA VAL A 77 10.36 -12.90 11.48
C VAL A 77 11.80 -13.17 11.08
N ASP A 78 12.16 -14.44 10.95
CA ASP A 78 13.50 -14.83 10.56
C ASP A 78 13.86 -14.35 9.14
N ASN A 79 12.90 -14.38 8.23
CA ASN A 79 13.08 -13.84 6.87
C ASN A 79 13.32 -12.33 6.91
N LEU A 80 12.54 -11.59 7.68
CA LEU A 80 12.68 -10.14 7.81
C LEU A 80 14.02 -9.76 8.43
N LEU A 81 14.45 -10.49 9.46
CA LEU A 81 15.75 -10.29 10.08
C LEU A 81 16.91 -10.56 9.11
N TYR A 82 16.79 -11.61 8.30
CA TYR A 82 17.77 -11.90 7.25
C TYR A 82 17.90 -10.76 6.25
N ILE A 83 16.78 -10.24 5.77
CA ILE A 83 16.77 -9.10 4.84
C ILE A 83 17.35 -7.86 5.52
N TYR A 84 16.92 -7.55 6.72
CA TYR A 84 17.41 -6.41 7.51
C TYR A 84 18.94 -6.46 7.64
N ASP A 85 19.49 -7.62 8.01
CA ASP A 85 20.94 -7.80 8.18
C ASP A 85 21.71 -7.77 6.86
N SER A 86 21.05 -8.05 5.74
CA SER A 86 21.65 -7.98 4.40
C SER A 86 21.77 -6.55 3.87
N VAL A 87 21.03 -5.61 4.44
CA VAL A 87 21.07 -4.19 4.02
C VAL A 87 22.27 -3.50 4.68
N PRO A 88 23.11 -2.77 3.93
CA PRO A 88 24.18 -1.98 4.52
C PRO A 88 23.66 -0.98 5.57
N GLU A 89 24.41 -0.77 6.64
CA GLU A 89 24.00 0.09 7.75
C GLU A 89 23.61 1.50 7.30
N SER A 90 24.42 2.10 6.41
CA SER A 90 24.14 3.42 5.86
C SER A 90 22.81 3.47 5.11
N THR A 91 22.46 2.44 4.39
CA THR A 91 21.17 2.30 3.69
C THR A 91 20.05 2.10 4.68
N ARG A 92 20.25 1.31 5.74
CA ARG A 92 19.24 1.15 6.80
C ARG A 92 18.90 2.47 7.47
N GLU A 93 19.90 3.26 7.81
CA GLU A 93 19.69 4.56 8.47
C GLU A 93 18.90 5.54 7.59
N LEU A 94 19.12 5.53 6.29
CA LEU A 94 18.31 6.32 5.36
C LEU A 94 16.91 5.75 5.17
N SER A 95 16.81 4.44 4.96
CA SER A 95 15.52 3.76 4.71
C SER A 95 14.54 3.85 5.87
N LYS A 96 15.02 3.94 7.11
CA LYS A 96 14.19 4.20 8.28
C LYS A 96 13.30 5.44 8.14
N GLN A 97 13.72 6.41 7.34
CA GLN A 97 13.11 7.73 7.24
C GLN A 97 11.96 7.79 6.24
N TRP A 98 11.62 6.72 5.53
CA TRP A 98 10.61 6.77 4.46
C TRP A 98 9.29 7.42 4.90
N TYR A 99 8.77 7.05 6.06
CA TYR A 99 7.51 7.63 6.55
C TYR A 99 7.70 9.02 7.16
N GLU A 100 8.84 9.31 7.74
CA GLU A 100 9.18 10.66 8.20
C GLU A 100 9.29 11.60 7.00
N GLY A 101 9.93 11.16 5.92
CA GLY A 101 9.99 11.90 4.66
C GLY A 101 8.62 12.09 4.02
N ALA A 102 7.79 11.04 4.03
CA ALA A 102 6.41 11.13 3.56
C ALA A 102 5.60 12.13 4.37
N ASN A 103 5.76 12.13 5.70
CA ASN A 103 5.13 13.11 6.58
C ASN A 103 5.55 14.54 6.21
N LYS A 104 6.83 14.79 5.96
CA LYS A 104 7.34 16.10 5.53
C LYS A 104 6.71 16.54 4.21
N ILE A 105 6.55 15.63 3.27
CA ILE A 105 5.92 15.92 1.97
C ILE A 105 4.46 16.31 2.14
N VAL A 106 3.67 15.49 2.85
CA VAL A 106 2.25 15.81 3.06
C VAL A 106 2.06 17.04 3.93
N GLN A 107 2.98 17.33 4.87
CA GLN A 107 2.94 18.57 5.65
C GLN A 107 3.15 19.79 4.74
N ARG A 108 4.10 19.75 3.82
CA ARG A 108 4.30 20.83 2.83
C ARG A 108 3.07 21.02 1.95
N MET A 109 2.43 19.93 1.52
CA MET A 109 1.19 20.00 0.76
C MET A 109 0.06 20.63 1.59
N ALA A 110 -0.09 20.21 2.84
CA ALA A 110 -1.09 20.77 3.75
C ALA A 110 -0.88 22.27 3.93
N ASP A 111 0.33 22.71 4.17
CA ASP A 111 0.68 24.12 4.34
C ASP A 111 0.41 24.93 3.06
N LYS A 112 0.81 24.41 1.90
CA LYS A 112 0.57 25.06 0.60
C LYS A 112 -0.92 25.27 0.32
N HIS A 113 -1.75 24.30 0.65
CA HIS A 113 -3.17 24.30 0.32
C HIS A 113 -4.08 24.75 1.47
N GLY A 114 -3.53 25.08 2.63
CA GLY A 114 -4.32 25.52 3.78
C GLY A 114 -5.27 24.44 4.33
N ILE A 115 -4.90 23.19 4.22
CA ILE A 115 -5.63 22.04 4.79
C ILE A 115 -4.86 21.42 5.95
N SER A 116 -5.51 20.54 6.72
CA SER A 116 -4.85 19.88 7.84
C SER A 116 -3.89 18.77 7.38
N LEU A 117 -2.94 18.44 8.25
CA LEU A 117 -2.07 17.27 8.03
C LEU A 117 -2.88 15.98 7.87
N ALA A 118 -3.96 15.85 8.65
CA ALA A 118 -4.87 14.70 8.55
C ALA A 118 -5.52 14.62 7.16
N GLN A 119 -5.98 15.75 6.62
CA GLN A 119 -6.54 15.79 5.26
C GLN A 119 -5.51 15.38 4.21
N ALA A 120 -4.32 15.97 4.23
CA ALA A 120 -3.27 15.65 3.26
C ALA A 120 -2.83 14.18 3.36
N SER A 121 -2.72 13.65 4.56
CA SER A 121 -2.40 12.23 4.79
C SER A 121 -3.50 11.31 4.25
N ALA A 122 -4.76 11.67 4.44
CA ALA A 122 -5.90 10.91 3.92
C ALA A 122 -5.97 10.95 2.38
N VAL A 123 -5.63 12.08 1.76
CA VAL A 123 -5.52 12.19 0.30
C VAL A 123 -4.49 11.19 -0.24
N ALA A 124 -3.29 11.21 0.32
CA ALA A 124 -2.22 10.29 -0.07
C ALA A 124 -2.63 8.83 0.16
N ALA A 125 -3.21 8.51 1.31
CA ALA A 125 -3.62 7.15 1.64
C ALA A 125 -4.71 6.63 0.69
N ASN A 126 -5.71 7.44 0.37
CA ASN A 126 -6.78 7.07 -0.56
C ASN A 126 -6.30 6.80 -1.99
N LEU A 127 -5.20 7.43 -2.40
CA LEU A 127 -4.59 7.24 -3.72
C LEU A 127 -3.52 6.14 -3.75
N SER A 128 -3.25 5.49 -2.61
CA SER A 128 -2.15 4.53 -2.48
C SER A 128 -2.39 3.14 -3.10
N PRO A 129 -3.63 2.63 -3.31
CA PRO A 129 -3.79 1.28 -3.83
C PRO A 129 -3.10 1.09 -5.18
N GLN A 130 -2.25 0.05 -5.25
CA GLN A 130 -1.48 -0.32 -6.45
C GLN A 130 -0.55 0.78 -6.97
N LYS A 131 -0.12 1.69 -6.09
CA LYS A 131 0.83 2.76 -6.42
C LYS A 131 2.07 2.65 -5.54
N ASP A 132 3.24 2.91 -6.14
CA ASP A 132 4.43 3.19 -5.38
C ASP A 132 4.37 4.61 -4.79
N TRP A 133 5.24 4.87 -3.83
CA TRP A 133 5.21 6.15 -3.14
C TRP A 133 5.49 7.35 -4.06
N TYR A 134 6.35 7.18 -5.06
CA TYR A 134 6.71 8.28 -5.97
C TYR A 134 5.50 8.73 -6.79
N GLN A 135 4.78 7.79 -7.38
CA GLN A 135 3.52 8.09 -8.08
C GLN A 135 2.46 8.62 -7.13
N ASN A 136 2.32 8.01 -5.97
CA ASN A 136 1.33 8.39 -4.98
C ASN A 136 1.50 9.85 -4.53
N ALA A 137 2.72 10.27 -4.21
CA ALA A 137 3.01 11.66 -3.85
C ALA A 137 2.64 12.63 -4.97
N SER A 138 2.97 12.29 -6.22
CA SER A 138 2.60 13.10 -7.38
C SER A 138 1.09 13.21 -7.56
N LEU A 139 0.37 12.10 -7.46
CA LEU A 139 -1.10 12.07 -7.61
C LEU A 139 -1.79 12.87 -6.51
N ALA A 140 -1.31 12.76 -5.27
CA ALA A 140 -1.85 13.51 -4.15
C ALA A 140 -1.73 15.03 -4.38
N GLU A 141 -0.57 15.48 -4.82
CA GLU A 141 -0.35 16.90 -5.13
C GLU A 141 -1.24 17.37 -6.29
N ARG A 142 -1.42 16.55 -7.31
CA ARG A 142 -2.29 16.86 -8.47
C ARG A 142 -3.74 17.07 -8.04
N VAL A 143 -4.29 16.19 -7.22
CA VAL A 143 -5.66 16.32 -6.70
C VAL A 143 -5.83 17.64 -5.94
N MET A 144 -4.90 17.95 -5.05
CA MET A 144 -4.94 19.19 -4.26
C MET A 144 -4.81 20.43 -5.10
N ASN A 145 -3.88 20.46 -6.07
CA ASN A 145 -3.70 21.59 -6.98
C ASN A 145 -4.93 21.82 -7.86
N ILE A 146 -5.49 20.76 -8.43
CA ILE A 146 -6.68 20.87 -9.28
C ILE A 146 -7.87 21.41 -8.48
N TYR A 147 -8.08 20.91 -7.27
CA TYR A 147 -9.14 21.42 -6.41
C TYR A 147 -8.98 22.90 -6.08
N HIS A 148 -7.79 23.34 -5.68
CA HIS A 148 -7.56 24.71 -5.23
C HIS A 148 -7.38 25.72 -6.37
N GLU A 149 -6.77 25.31 -7.47
CA GLU A 149 -6.39 26.23 -8.54
C GLU A 149 -7.33 26.17 -9.75
N ASN A 150 -7.99 25.03 -9.98
CA ASN A 150 -8.74 24.79 -11.21
C ASN A 150 -10.22 24.39 -10.99
N ILE A 151 -10.71 24.58 -9.79
CA ILE A 151 -12.08 24.19 -9.40
C ILE A 151 -13.16 24.86 -10.25
N ASN A 152 -12.89 26.04 -10.79
CA ASN A 152 -13.82 26.81 -11.61
C ASN A 152 -13.61 26.64 -13.13
N ASP A 153 -12.63 25.84 -13.54
CA ASP A 153 -12.42 25.56 -14.96
C ASP A 153 -13.58 24.71 -15.52
N SER A 154 -14.07 25.06 -16.70
CA SER A 154 -15.10 24.28 -17.35
C SER A 154 -14.52 23.03 -18.01
N PHE A 155 -15.30 21.94 -18.01
CA PHE A 155 -14.99 20.73 -18.78
C PHE A 155 -15.10 21.07 -20.27
N ASP A 156 -13.99 21.43 -20.87
CA ASP A 156 -13.91 21.97 -22.23
C ASP A 156 -13.78 20.90 -23.31
N GLN A 157 -13.67 21.32 -24.56
CA GLN A 157 -13.55 20.41 -25.69
C GLN A 157 -12.26 19.59 -25.65
N ASN A 158 -11.15 20.16 -25.15
CA ASN A 158 -9.90 19.41 -25.01
C ASN A 158 -10.04 18.29 -23.97
N MET A 159 -10.73 18.54 -22.88
CA MET A 159 -11.05 17.52 -21.89
C MET A 159 -11.99 16.46 -22.44
N LYS A 160 -12.98 16.84 -23.25
CA LYS A 160 -13.86 15.88 -23.92
C LYS A 160 -13.08 14.96 -24.85
N ASP A 161 -12.19 15.51 -25.65
CA ASP A 161 -11.35 14.74 -26.58
C ASP A 161 -10.45 13.76 -25.79
N LYS A 162 -9.90 14.22 -24.68
CA LYS A 162 -9.09 13.37 -23.78
C LYS A 162 -9.94 12.28 -23.15
N ALA A 163 -11.15 12.58 -22.70
CA ALA A 163 -12.07 11.61 -22.12
C ALA A 163 -12.41 10.50 -23.13
N ASP A 164 -12.60 10.83 -24.39
CA ASP A 164 -12.85 9.84 -25.44
C ASP A 164 -11.69 8.85 -25.58
N VAL A 165 -10.45 9.33 -25.48
CA VAL A 165 -9.26 8.47 -25.51
C VAL A 165 -9.15 7.58 -24.27
N ILE A 166 -9.46 8.11 -23.08
CA ILE A 166 -9.30 7.38 -21.82
C ILE A 166 -10.43 6.37 -21.60
N TYR A 167 -11.68 6.78 -21.78
CA TYR A 167 -12.85 6.05 -21.31
C TYR A 167 -13.64 5.33 -22.41
N PHE A 168 -13.35 5.62 -23.66
CA PHE A 168 -14.10 5.09 -24.81
C PHE A 168 -13.21 4.47 -25.88
N ASN A 169 -11.95 4.16 -25.56
CA ASN A 169 -11.09 3.43 -26.49
C ASN A 169 -11.62 1.99 -26.72
N LYS A 170 -11.06 1.31 -27.70
CA LYS A 170 -11.48 -0.04 -28.12
C LYS A 170 -11.41 -1.10 -27.01
N ASP A 171 -10.59 -0.89 -25.99
CA ASP A 171 -10.37 -1.86 -24.91
C ASP A 171 -11.41 -1.72 -23.80
N VAL A 172 -12.14 -0.60 -23.75
CA VAL A 172 -13.22 -0.37 -22.80
C VAL A 172 -14.51 -1.01 -23.33
N LYS A 173 -14.97 -2.03 -22.62
CA LYS A 173 -16.17 -2.81 -23.00
C LYS A 173 -17.34 -2.51 -22.06
N PRO A 174 -18.59 -2.77 -22.49
CA PRO A 174 -19.73 -2.76 -21.57
C PRO A 174 -19.50 -3.75 -20.40
N PRO A 175 -19.97 -3.42 -19.16
CA PRO A 175 -20.81 -2.26 -18.82
C PRO A 175 -20.03 -0.97 -18.57
N ALA A 176 -18.69 -1.01 -18.47
CA ALA A 176 -17.88 0.17 -18.17
C ALA A 176 -18.08 1.31 -19.19
N ARG A 177 -18.19 0.98 -20.47
CA ARG A 177 -18.42 1.96 -21.52
C ARG A 177 -19.74 2.73 -21.35
N ILE A 178 -20.77 2.04 -20.89
CA ILE A 178 -22.10 2.63 -20.63
C ILE A 178 -22.03 3.57 -19.42
N THR A 179 -21.47 3.10 -18.32
CA THR A 179 -21.34 3.90 -17.08
C THR A 179 -20.42 5.10 -17.27
N ASN A 180 -19.39 4.98 -18.09
CA ASN A 180 -18.52 6.09 -18.46
C ASN A 180 -19.29 7.16 -19.25
N ARG A 181 -20.17 6.75 -20.17
CA ARG A 181 -21.03 7.68 -20.92
C ARG A 181 -21.96 8.45 -20.00
N GLU A 182 -22.59 7.77 -19.07
CA GLU A 182 -23.47 8.40 -18.09
C GLU A 182 -22.74 9.46 -17.27
N LYS A 183 -21.52 9.16 -16.81
CA LYS A 183 -20.69 10.12 -16.07
C LYS A 183 -20.29 11.31 -16.93
N LEU A 184 -19.84 11.06 -18.18
CA LEU A 184 -19.42 12.11 -19.08
C LEU A 184 -20.57 13.08 -19.40
N ASP A 185 -21.78 12.56 -19.58
CA ASP A 185 -22.96 13.38 -19.84
C ASP A 185 -23.28 14.33 -18.67
N LEU A 186 -22.94 13.96 -17.46
CA LEU A 186 -23.11 14.79 -16.27
C LEU A 186 -22.09 15.93 -16.17
N ILE A 187 -20.88 15.76 -16.70
CA ILE A 187 -19.77 16.68 -16.46
C ILE A 187 -19.45 17.62 -17.61
N GLN A 188 -19.92 17.34 -18.82
CA GLN A 188 -19.62 18.18 -19.97
C GLN A 188 -20.03 19.64 -19.75
N GLY A 189 -19.11 20.56 -20.03
CA GLY A 189 -19.32 22.00 -19.92
C GLY A 189 -19.39 22.54 -18.49
N LYS A 190 -19.25 21.67 -17.48
CA LYS A 190 -19.35 22.06 -16.07
C LYS A 190 -17.98 22.15 -15.40
N SER A 191 -17.89 23.01 -14.40
CA SER A 191 -16.75 23.08 -13.52
C SER A 191 -16.85 22.07 -12.38
N LEU A 192 -15.72 21.76 -11.76
CA LEU A 192 -15.68 20.90 -10.57
C LEU A 192 -16.54 21.49 -9.44
N GLN A 193 -16.51 22.82 -9.25
CA GLN A 193 -17.35 23.50 -8.26
C GLN A 193 -18.85 23.30 -8.52
N GLN A 194 -19.29 23.41 -9.77
CA GLN A 194 -20.69 23.16 -10.12
C GLN A 194 -21.11 21.73 -9.81
N LEU A 195 -20.24 20.75 -10.10
CA LEU A 195 -20.52 19.34 -9.81
C LEU A 195 -20.58 19.06 -8.31
N ILE A 196 -19.73 19.70 -7.53
CA ILE A 196 -19.76 19.62 -6.06
C ILE A 196 -21.11 20.19 -5.53
N ASP A 197 -21.51 21.33 -6.04
CA ASP A 197 -22.77 21.99 -5.65
C ASP A 197 -24.00 21.16 -6.05
N GLU A 198 -23.92 20.45 -7.17
CA GLU A 198 -24.97 19.52 -7.63
C GLU A 198 -24.96 18.18 -6.88
N LYS A 199 -24.00 17.96 -5.99
CA LYS A 199 -23.83 16.75 -5.19
C LYS A 199 -23.75 15.46 -6.00
N VAL A 200 -23.05 15.51 -7.12
CA VAL A 200 -22.77 14.31 -7.93
C VAL A 200 -21.94 13.29 -7.16
N SER A 201 -21.95 12.04 -7.60
CA SER A 201 -21.20 11.00 -6.91
C SER A 201 -19.69 11.25 -6.94
N PRO A 202 -18.93 10.74 -5.96
CA PRO A 202 -17.48 10.85 -5.94
C PRO A 202 -16.80 10.32 -7.21
N HIS A 203 -17.36 9.28 -7.84
CA HIS A 203 -16.85 8.74 -9.11
C HIS A 203 -16.89 9.77 -10.23
N VAL A 204 -17.95 10.55 -10.31
CA VAL A 204 -18.12 11.62 -11.31
C VAL A 204 -17.09 12.72 -11.08
N LEU A 205 -16.90 13.13 -9.84
CA LEU A 205 -15.86 14.09 -9.46
C LEU A 205 -14.46 13.56 -9.83
N GLY A 206 -14.22 12.28 -9.60
CA GLY A 206 -12.97 11.61 -9.96
C GLY A 206 -12.71 11.65 -11.47
N MET A 207 -13.73 11.45 -12.29
CA MET A 207 -13.60 11.53 -13.75
C MET A 207 -13.20 12.94 -14.20
N TRP A 208 -13.79 13.97 -13.62
CA TRP A 208 -13.45 15.35 -13.92
C TRP A 208 -11.98 15.65 -13.60
N VAL A 209 -11.54 15.29 -12.40
CA VAL A 209 -10.16 15.53 -11.93
C VAL A 209 -9.14 14.79 -12.79
N ARG A 210 -9.35 13.51 -13.04
CA ARG A 210 -8.45 12.71 -13.88
C ARG A 210 -8.36 13.28 -15.30
N THR A 211 -9.49 13.66 -15.88
CA THR A 211 -9.54 14.17 -17.25
C THR A 211 -8.81 15.51 -17.34
N TRP A 212 -9.03 16.40 -16.39
CA TRP A 212 -8.32 17.67 -16.33
C TRP A 212 -6.80 17.47 -16.25
N ASP A 213 -6.36 16.59 -15.33
CA ASP A 213 -4.94 16.28 -15.16
C ASP A 213 -4.30 15.74 -16.44
N GLN A 214 -4.93 14.75 -17.05
CA GLN A 214 -4.40 14.13 -18.27
C GLN A 214 -4.46 15.05 -19.49
N THR A 215 -5.29 16.07 -19.45
CA THR A 215 -5.37 17.07 -20.52
C THR A 215 -4.31 18.16 -20.39
N TYR A 216 -4.11 18.67 -19.19
CA TYR A 216 -3.34 19.90 -18.97
C TYR A 216 -2.02 19.73 -18.22
N ASN A 217 -1.83 18.65 -17.48
CA ASN A 217 -0.57 18.42 -16.74
C ASN A 217 0.35 17.47 -17.48
N SER A 218 1.65 17.60 -17.23
CA SER A 218 2.65 16.60 -17.59
C SER A 218 2.40 15.33 -16.78
N PRO A 219 2.44 14.14 -17.39
CA PRO A 219 2.27 12.88 -16.67
C PRO A 219 3.52 12.44 -15.90
N ASN A 220 4.63 13.14 -16.03
CA ASN A 220 5.90 12.75 -15.44
C ASN A 220 5.93 13.02 -13.93
N TYR A 221 6.66 12.20 -13.20
CA TYR A 221 6.80 12.33 -11.76
C TYR A 221 8.25 12.13 -11.33
N ARG A 222 8.58 12.64 -10.15
CA ARG A 222 9.95 12.58 -9.62
C ARG A 222 10.12 11.43 -8.63
N ILE A 223 11.34 10.92 -8.59
CA ILE A 223 11.81 10.04 -7.53
C ILE A 223 11.86 10.87 -6.22
N VAL A 224 11.56 10.21 -5.12
CA VAL A 224 11.57 10.82 -3.78
C VAL A 224 12.59 10.09 -2.92
N SER A 225 13.43 10.83 -2.21
CA SER A 225 14.36 10.26 -1.23
C SER A 225 13.66 9.93 0.09
N PRO A 226 14.24 9.06 0.92
CA PRO A 226 13.64 8.71 2.21
C PRO A 226 13.41 9.89 3.14
N ASP A 227 14.24 10.94 3.06
CA ASP A 227 14.09 12.16 3.87
C ASP A 227 13.11 13.19 3.29
N GLY A 228 12.38 12.82 2.24
CA GLY A 228 11.30 13.64 1.67
C GLY A 228 11.74 14.69 0.67
N LYS A 229 12.85 14.50 -0.01
CA LYS A 229 13.30 15.38 -1.09
C LYS A 229 12.91 14.83 -2.45
N PHE A 230 12.44 15.71 -3.34
CA PHE A 230 12.22 15.37 -4.74
C PHE A 230 13.54 15.40 -5.49
N LEU A 231 13.82 14.31 -6.21
CA LEU A 231 15.03 14.10 -7.00
C LEU A 231 14.73 14.24 -8.50
N GLU A 232 15.51 13.57 -9.34
CA GLU A 232 15.26 13.55 -10.79
C GLU A 232 13.94 12.88 -11.15
N TYR A 233 13.53 13.08 -12.40
CA TYR A 233 12.34 12.38 -12.92
C TYR A 233 12.56 10.88 -13.00
N ALA A 234 11.54 10.11 -12.63
CA ALA A 234 11.52 8.67 -12.85
C ALA A 234 11.57 8.38 -14.35
N VAL A 235 12.33 7.35 -14.73
CA VAL A 235 12.48 6.91 -16.12
C VAL A 235 12.10 5.45 -16.28
N ASN A 236 11.74 5.08 -17.49
CA ASN A 236 11.44 3.70 -17.86
C ASN A 236 12.73 2.85 -17.93
N LYS A 237 12.56 1.57 -18.26
CA LYS A 237 13.67 0.61 -18.35
C LYS A 237 14.77 1.01 -19.35
N ASP A 238 14.44 1.86 -20.32
CA ASP A 238 15.42 2.39 -21.28
C ASP A 238 16.40 3.40 -20.66
N GLY A 239 16.14 3.84 -19.43
CA GLY A 239 16.94 4.84 -18.72
C GLY A 239 16.82 6.27 -19.28
N LYS A 240 15.91 6.51 -20.23
CA LYS A 240 15.79 7.78 -20.95
C LYS A 240 14.38 8.35 -20.94
N THR A 241 13.39 7.52 -21.29
CA THR A 241 11.98 7.95 -21.38
C THR A 241 11.42 8.14 -19.98
N ARG A 242 10.88 9.34 -19.72
CA ARG A 242 10.26 9.62 -18.43
C ARG A 242 9.02 8.76 -18.20
N SER A 243 8.94 8.19 -17.02
CA SER A 243 7.79 7.40 -16.59
C SER A 243 6.57 8.27 -16.40
N ARG A 244 5.40 7.68 -16.61
CA ARG A 244 4.11 8.36 -16.52
C ARG A 244 3.36 7.90 -15.28
N ALA A 245 2.87 8.85 -14.48
CA ALA A 245 1.99 8.55 -13.37
C ALA A 245 0.66 8.01 -13.89
N GLY A 246 0.22 6.88 -13.35
CA GLY A 246 -1.06 6.26 -13.69
C GLY A 246 -2.08 6.47 -12.58
N TRP A 247 -3.26 6.96 -12.93
CA TRP A 247 -4.36 7.07 -12.00
C TRP A 247 -4.92 5.69 -11.64
N GLY A 248 -5.41 5.56 -10.39
CA GLY A 248 -6.19 4.42 -9.95
C GLY A 248 -7.65 4.53 -10.37
N SER A 249 -8.55 3.93 -9.59
CA SER A 249 -9.99 3.99 -9.86
C SER A 249 -10.56 5.39 -9.66
N LEU A 250 -11.67 5.66 -10.32
CA LEU A 250 -12.41 6.92 -10.11
C LEU A 250 -12.90 7.05 -8.65
N ALA A 251 -13.23 5.93 -8.01
CA ALA A 251 -13.60 5.90 -6.61
C ALA A 251 -12.49 6.40 -5.68
N GLU A 252 -11.25 5.98 -5.92
CA GLU A 252 -10.09 6.43 -5.14
C GLU A 252 -9.86 7.93 -5.29
N ILE A 253 -9.98 8.46 -6.50
CA ILE A 253 -9.85 9.89 -6.77
C ILE A 253 -10.96 10.66 -6.05
N GLY A 254 -12.19 10.16 -6.11
CA GLY A 254 -13.34 10.75 -5.42
C GLY A 254 -13.17 10.78 -3.90
N LYS A 255 -12.64 9.71 -3.31
CA LYS A 255 -12.31 9.65 -1.87
C LYS A 255 -11.21 10.65 -1.49
N ALA A 256 -10.17 10.75 -2.31
CA ALA A 256 -9.11 11.73 -2.11
C ALA A 256 -9.67 13.16 -2.15
N LEU A 257 -10.53 13.46 -3.09
CA LEU A 257 -11.18 14.76 -3.21
C LEU A 257 -12.09 15.05 -2.00
N THR A 258 -12.83 14.06 -1.53
CA THR A 258 -13.62 14.16 -0.29
C THR A 258 -12.74 14.56 0.91
N ALA A 259 -11.56 13.98 1.01
CA ALA A 259 -10.59 14.32 2.06
C ALA A 259 -10.09 15.76 1.93
N VAL A 260 -9.85 16.25 0.71
CA VAL A 260 -9.45 17.66 0.51
C VAL A 260 -10.54 18.62 0.98
N MET A 261 -11.80 18.28 0.75
CA MET A 261 -12.95 19.15 1.06
C MET A 261 -13.38 19.14 2.52
N ASN A 262 -13.04 18.11 3.29
CA ASN A 262 -13.60 17.90 4.62
C ASN A 262 -12.52 17.70 5.68
N PRO A 263 -12.41 18.60 6.66
CA PRO A 263 -11.45 18.47 7.75
C PRO A 263 -11.90 17.53 8.87
N GLU A 264 -13.18 17.12 8.88
CA GLU A 264 -13.76 16.31 9.95
C GLU A 264 -13.15 14.92 9.98
N ILE A 265 -12.70 14.50 11.15
CA ILE A 265 -12.02 13.22 11.37
C ILE A 265 -12.89 12.03 10.97
N GLU A 266 -14.19 12.10 11.26
CA GLU A 266 -15.15 11.05 10.92
C GLU A 266 -15.26 10.86 9.40
N VAL A 267 -15.29 11.97 8.65
CA VAL A 267 -15.34 11.94 7.19
C VAL A 267 -14.05 11.37 6.60
N LEU A 268 -12.91 11.81 7.11
CA LEU A 268 -11.61 11.28 6.69
C LEU A 268 -11.49 9.78 6.95
N SER A 269 -11.87 9.34 8.14
CA SER A 269 -11.84 7.95 8.51
C SER A 269 -12.80 7.10 7.66
N GLU A 270 -13.99 7.59 7.37
CA GLU A 270 -14.94 6.91 6.50
C GLU A 270 -14.40 6.78 5.07
N SER A 271 -13.73 7.82 4.57
CA SER A 271 -13.12 7.80 3.23
C SER A 271 -12.08 6.70 3.07
N LEU A 272 -11.33 6.39 4.13
CA LEU A 272 -10.32 5.33 4.11
C LEU A 272 -10.90 3.92 4.04
N GLY A 273 -12.19 3.74 4.37
CA GLY A 273 -12.87 2.45 4.30
C GLY A 273 -12.36 1.40 5.29
N ASP A 274 -12.52 0.12 4.97
CA ASP A 274 -12.13 -1.02 5.82
C ASP A 274 -10.76 -1.61 5.46
N ALA A 275 -10.08 -1.06 4.47
CA ALA A 275 -8.83 -1.61 3.98
C ALA A 275 -7.68 -1.36 4.97
N ASN A 276 -7.16 -2.42 5.57
CA ASN A 276 -6.09 -2.34 6.57
C ASN A 276 -4.85 -1.61 6.05
N LYS A 277 -4.45 -1.88 4.82
CA LYS A 277 -3.26 -1.25 4.20
C LYS A 277 -3.43 0.26 4.08
N VAL A 278 -4.57 0.73 3.58
CA VAL A 278 -4.86 2.16 3.40
C VAL A 278 -4.87 2.89 4.74
N ARG A 279 -5.51 2.30 5.75
CA ARG A 279 -5.58 2.88 7.09
C ARG A 279 -4.21 2.95 7.76
N ASN A 280 -3.42 1.89 7.68
CA ASN A 280 -2.07 1.86 8.24
C ASN A 280 -1.14 2.82 7.50
N PHE A 281 -1.30 2.95 6.21
CA PHE A 281 -0.54 3.93 5.42
C PHE A 281 -0.84 5.36 5.89
N TYR A 282 -2.12 5.68 6.09
CA TYR A 282 -2.50 6.95 6.71
C TYR A 282 -1.81 7.15 8.06
N ASN A 283 -1.90 6.18 8.96
CA ASN A 283 -1.32 6.27 10.29
C ASN A 283 0.19 6.46 10.27
N ASN A 284 0.89 5.72 9.41
CA ASN A 284 2.34 5.81 9.31
C ASN A 284 2.80 7.15 8.72
N ILE A 285 2.03 7.74 7.81
CA ILE A 285 2.33 9.07 7.26
C ILE A 285 1.97 10.17 8.26
N PHE A 286 0.79 10.09 8.85
CA PHE A 286 0.27 11.12 9.76
C PHE A 286 1.12 11.24 11.02
N ASP A 287 1.48 10.12 11.63
CA ASP A 287 2.31 10.08 12.85
C ASP A 287 3.39 9.01 12.76
N PRO A 288 4.49 9.29 12.06
CA PRO A 288 5.58 8.31 11.91
C PRO A 288 6.32 8.02 13.22
N ALA A 289 6.16 8.85 14.25
CA ALA A 289 6.75 8.62 15.56
C ALA A 289 5.88 7.75 16.49
N SER A 290 4.70 7.34 16.05
CA SER A 290 3.77 6.55 16.86
C SER A 290 4.40 5.23 17.30
N THR A 291 4.20 4.91 18.60
CA THR A 291 4.62 3.64 19.20
C THR A 291 3.48 2.62 19.24
N LEU A 292 2.34 2.91 18.60
CA LEU A 292 1.17 2.03 18.61
C LEU A 292 1.30 0.80 17.69
N GLY A 293 2.43 0.67 17.00
CA GLY A 293 2.76 -0.54 16.24
C GLY A 293 2.10 -0.62 14.86
N PHE A 294 1.65 0.49 14.31
CA PHE A 294 1.11 0.52 12.95
C PHE A 294 2.16 0.13 11.92
N VAL A 295 1.79 -0.74 11.00
CA VAL A 295 2.67 -1.14 9.89
C VAL A 295 1.85 -1.34 8.62
N THR A 296 2.33 -0.79 7.52
CA THR A 296 1.68 -0.87 6.22
C THR A 296 2.13 -2.13 5.49
N ILE A 297 1.26 -3.13 5.43
CA ILE A 297 1.54 -4.39 4.76
C ILE A 297 1.01 -4.33 3.33
N ASP A 298 1.85 -3.88 2.42
CA ASP A 298 1.58 -3.83 0.98
C ASP A 298 2.14 -5.08 0.27
N THR A 299 2.11 -5.10 -1.06
CA THR A 299 2.66 -6.18 -1.87
C THR A 299 4.13 -6.46 -1.55
N HIS A 300 4.94 -5.41 -1.40
CA HIS A 300 6.37 -5.55 -1.11
C HIS A 300 6.61 -6.05 0.31
N ALA A 301 5.78 -5.65 1.26
CA ALA A 301 5.87 -6.14 2.63
C ALA A 301 5.59 -7.64 2.72
N VAL A 302 4.60 -8.13 1.96
CA VAL A 302 4.32 -9.58 1.85
C VAL A 302 5.50 -10.29 1.18
N ALA A 303 6.01 -9.75 0.09
CA ALA A 303 7.16 -10.31 -0.63
C ALA A 303 8.41 -10.40 0.25
N ALA A 304 8.68 -9.38 1.06
CA ALA A 304 9.81 -9.38 2.00
C ALA A 304 9.64 -10.46 3.09
N ALA A 305 8.47 -10.53 3.69
CA ALA A 305 8.19 -11.51 4.75
C ALA A 305 8.31 -12.97 4.27
N LEU A 306 7.99 -13.23 3.01
CA LEU A 306 8.08 -14.57 2.43
C LEU A 306 9.37 -14.82 1.64
N ILE A 307 10.14 -13.80 1.37
CA ILE A 307 11.28 -13.83 0.42
C ILE A 307 10.85 -14.50 -0.89
N ARG A 308 9.85 -13.90 -1.52
CA ARG A 308 9.31 -14.32 -2.81
C ARG A 308 9.09 -13.13 -3.74
N PRO A 309 9.33 -13.30 -5.06
CA PRO A 309 9.12 -12.24 -6.05
C PRO A 309 7.62 -12.11 -6.39
N LEU A 310 6.84 -11.55 -5.49
CA LEU A 310 5.40 -11.42 -5.60
C LEU A 310 4.99 -10.11 -6.25
N GLY A 311 4.00 -10.18 -7.14
CA GLY A 311 3.31 -9.03 -7.70
C GLY A 311 1.92 -8.86 -7.10
N GLY A 312 1.24 -7.76 -7.46
CA GLY A 312 -0.08 -7.42 -6.92
C GLY A 312 -1.18 -8.45 -7.18
N LYS A 313 -0.99 -9.35 -8.14
CA LYS A 313 -1.95 -10.43 -8.48
C LYS A 313 -1.63 -11.77 -7.81
N ALA A 314 -0.56 -11.86 -7.03
CA ALA A 314 -0.19 -13.08 -6.34
C ALA A 314 -1.25 -13.49 -5.31
N GLU A 315 -1.45 -14.79 -5.13
CA GLU A 315 -2.43 -15.32 -4.18
C GLU A 315 -2.15 -14.87 -2.75
N GLU A 316 -0.88 -14.86 -2.35
CA GLU A 316 -0.43 -14.42 -1.02
C GLU A 316 -0.79 -12.97 -0.76
N VAL A 317 -0.64 -12.12 -1.77
CA VAL A 317 -0.98 -10.70 -1.69
C VAL A 317 -2.50 -10.51 -1.61
N GLY A 318 -3.26 -11.22 -2.43
CA GLY A 318 -4.72 -11.22 -2.37
C GLY A 318 -5.24 -11.74 -1.03
N ALA A 319 -4.62 -12.77 -0.47
CA ALA A 319 -4.95 -13.29 0.86
C ALA A 319 -4.70 -12.24 1.95
N ASN A 320 -3.59 -11.50 1.85
CA ASN A 320 -3.29 -10.41 2.80
C ASN A 320 -4.37 -9.34 2.81
N PHE A 321 -4.91 -8.99 1.65
CA PHE A 321 -5.96 -7.98 1.52
C PHE A 321 -7.39 -8.54 1.71
N GLY A 322 -7.55 -9.85 1.85
CA GLY A 322 -8.86 -10.48 1.98
C GLY A 322 -9.63 -10.60 0.67
N THR A 323 -8.95 -10.51 -0.47
CA THR A 323 -9.55 -10.62 -1.81
C THR A 323 -9.37 -12.00 -2.44
N GLN A 324 -8.43 -12.81 -1.93
CA GLN A 324 -8.20 -14.16 -2.41
C GLN A 324 -9.32 -15.10 -1.94
N LYS A 325 -9.77 -15.99 -2.83
CA LYS A 325 -10.73 -17.05 -2.48
C LYS A 325 -10.16 -17.90 -1.32
N GLY A 326 -10.96 -18.07 -0.29
CA GLY A 326 -10.55 -18.79 0.92
C GLY A 326 -10.07 -17.89 2.05
N SER A 327 -9.76 -16.62 1.80
CA SER A 327 -9.41 -15.67 2.86
C SER A 327 -10.64 -15.14 3.59
N SER A 328 -10.45 -14.58 4.79
CA SER A 328 -11.54 -13.95 5.52
C SER A 328 -11.92 -12.62 4.86
N ASN A 329 -13.22 -12.34 4.87
CA ASN A 329 -13.78 -11.10 4.31
C ASN A 329 -14.55 -10.35 5.41
N SER A 330 -13.88 -10.10 6.53
CA SER A 330 -14.46 -9.40 7.67
C SER A 330 -14.33 -7.89 7.51
N LYS A 331 -15.33 -7.16 8.00
CA LYS A 331 -15.25 -5.69 8.17
C LYS A 331 -14.64 -5.31 9.53
N VAL A 332 -14.42 -6.30 10.39
CA VAL A 332 -13.73 -6.06 11.66
C VAL A 332 -12.25 -5.86 11.38
N THR A 333 -11.73 -4.73 11.83
CA THR A 333 -10.32 -4.39 11.64
C THR A 333 -9.42 -5.47 12.25
N GLY A 334 -8.44 -5.91 11.50
CA GLY A 334 -7.54 -6.99 11.91
C GLY A 334 -8.01 -8.40 11.59
N HIS A 335 -9.26 -8.58 11.20
CA HIS A 335 -9.82 -9.90 10.92
C HIS A 335 -10.00 -10.19 9.43
N ARG A 336 -9.63 -9.25 8.58
CA ARG A 336 -9.73 -9.39 7.13
C ARG A 336 -8.43 -9.93 6.55
N GLY A 337 -8.50 -11.09 5.90
CA GLY A 337 -7.34 -11.71 5.28
C GLY A 337 -6.27 -12.15 6.28
N THR A 338 -5.07 -12.31 5.80
CA THR A 338 -3.90 -12.73 6.58
C THR A 338 -3.10 -11.56 7.16
N TYR A 339 -3.58 -10.33 7.00
CA TYR A 339 -2.87 -9.09 7.34
C TYR A 339 -2.28 -9.09 8.75
N SER A 340 -3.04 -9.52 9.76
CA SER A 340 -2.60 -9.54 11.15
C SER A 340 -1.40 -10.44 11.39
N LEU A 341 -1.26 -11.53 10.64
CA LEU A 341 -0.11 -12.43 10.75
C LEU A 341 1.18 -11.74 10.31
N TYR A 342 1.12 -11.02 9.20
CA TYR A 342 2.26 -10.25 8.69
C TYR A 342 2.60 -9.09 9.63
N GLU A 343 1.60 -8.38 10.09
CA GLU A 343 1.79 -7.26 11.00
C GLU A 343 2.47 -7.68 12.30
N GLU A 344 2.05 -8.83 12.86
CA GLU A 344 2.68 -9.39 14.05
C GLU A 344 4.15 -9.79 13.79
N ALA A 345 4.44 -10.35 12.62
CA ALA A 345 5.82 -10.68 12.24
C ALA A 345 6.70 -9.43 12.19
N TYR A 346 6.22 -8.35 11.58
CA TYR A 346 6.96 -7.07 11.54
C TYR A 346 7.17 -6.49 12.93
N ARG A 347 6.19 -6.55 13.81
CA ARG A 347 6.30 -6.08 15.19
C ARG A 347 7.36 -6.86 15.97
N ARG A 348 7.37 -8.19 15.86
CA ARG A 348 8.37 -9.04 16.51
C ARG A 348 9.77 -8.81 15.98
N ALA A 349 9.94 -8.74 14.65
CA ALA A 349 11.23 -8.46 14.03
C ALA A 349 11.77 -7.07 14.43
N ALA A 350 10.90 -6.06 14.41
CA ALA A 350 11.24 -4.70 14.82
C ALA A 350 11.70 -4.64 16.28
N LYS A 351 10.98 -5.30 17.17
CA LYS A 351 11.35 -5.37 18.59
C LYS A 351 12.75 -5.96 18.79
N GLU A 352 13.08 -7.00 18.04
CA GLU A 352 14.38 -7.67 18.12
C GLU A 352 15.52 -6.75 17.67
N LYS A 353 15.29 -5.87 16.70
CA LYS A 353 16.27 -4.90 16.22
C LYS A 353 16.21 -3.54 16.92
N GLY A 354 15.27 -3.34 17.82
CA GLY A 354 15.12 -2.07 18.55
C GLY A 354 14.65 -0.92 17.65
N VAL A 355 13.86 -1.21 16.62
CA VAL A 355 13.27 -0.23 15.71
C VAL A 355 11.75 -0.28 15.79
N LEU A 356 11.08 0.74 15.24
CA LEU A 356 9.62 0.72 15.11
C LEU A 356 9.17 -0.27 14.02
N PRO A 357 7.98 -0.87 14.13
CA PRO A 357 7.45 -1.76 13.10
C PRO A 357 7.43 -1.13 11.69
N ARG A 358 7.05 0.15 11.58
CA ARG A 358 7.12 0.89 10.31
C ARG A 358 8.55 1.05 9.79
N GLU A 359 9.52 1.17 10.68
CA GLU A 359 10.94 1.25 10.30
C GLU A 359 11.46 -0.09 9.76
N MET A 360 11.08 -1.18 10.41
CA MET A 360 11.38 -2.52 9.88
C MET A 360 10.76 -2.70 8.49
N GLN A 361 9.52 -2.27 8.31
CA GLN A 361 8.85 -2.34 7.02
C GLN A 361 9.55 -1.46 5.97
N SER A 362 9.92 -0.23 6.31
CA SER A 362 10.62 0.68 5.40
C SER A 362 11.95 0.13 4.92
N ILE A 363 12.75 -0.44 5.82
CA ILE A 363 14.07 -1.01 5.52
C ILE A 363 13.93 -2.23 4.61
N THR A 364 13.06 -3.15 4.97
CA THR A 364 12.86 -4.39 4.20
C THR A 364 12.13 -4.14 2.89
N TRP A 365 11.24 -3.15 2.84
CA TRP A 365 10.58 -2.70 1.62
C TRP A 365 11.59 -2.17 0.60
N GLU A 366 12.52 -1.33 1.03
CA GLU A 366 13.59 -0.83 0.19
C GLU A 366 14.46 -1.97 -0.35
N ALA A 367 14.82 -2.90 0.53
CA ALA A 367 15.65 -4.05 0.16
C ALA A 367 14.95 -4.96 -0.88
N VAL A 368 13.70 -5.31 -0.63
CA VAL A 368 12.97 -6.25 -1.51
C VAL A 368 12.64 -5.66 -2.87
N ARG A 369 12.42 -4.37 -2.95
CA ARG A 369 12.24 -3.69 -4.23
C ARG A 369 13.49 -3.76 -5.10
N GLY A 370 14.66 -3.70 -4.49
CA GLY A 370 15.93 -3.90 -5.16
C GLY A 370 16.20 -5.35 -5.52
N LEU A 371 15.83 -6.26 -4.65
CA LEU A 371 16.02 -7.71 -4.83
C LEU A 371 15.10 -8.28 -5.92
N PHE A 372 13.82 -7.94 -5.86
CA PHE A 372 12.79 -8.41 -6.78
C PHE A 372 12.23 -7.26 -7.62
N THR A 373 13.01 -6.79 -8.56
CA THR A 373 12.62 -5.72 -9.48
C THR A 373 11.46 -6.15 -10.39
N SER A 374 10.78 -5.19 -11.01
CA SER A 374 9.76 -5.48 -12.00
C SER A 374 10.27 -6.37 -13.13
N THR A 375 11.52 -6.15 -13.58
CA THR A 375 12.17 -6.97 -14.59
C THR A 375 12.38 -8.41 -14.10
N TYR A 376 12.86 -8.58 -12.88
CA TYR A 376 13.05 -9.89 -12.27
C TYR A 376 11.72 -10.66 -12.16
N LYS A 377 10.69 -10.00 -11.64
CA LYS A 377 9.34 -10.60 -11.46
C LYS A 377 8.65 -10.93 -12.78
N ALA A 378 8.92 -10.20 -13.84
CA ALA A 378 8.33 -10.42 -15.16
C ALA A 378 8.84 -11.70 -15.83
N GLN A 379 9.96 -12.25 -15.39
CA GLN A 379 10.53 -13.46 -15.96
C GLN A 379 10.08 -14.69 -15.18
N LYS A 380 9.28 -15.52 -15.81
CA LYS A 380 8.70 -16.72 -15.19
C LYS A 380 9.77 -17.67 -14.62
N GLN A 381 10.93 -17.81 -15.27
CA GLN A 381 12.01 -18.63 -14.78
C GLN A 381 12.56 -18.18 -13.43
N ASN A 382 12.54 -16.88 -13.14
CA ASN A 382 12.98 -16.35 -11.85
C ASN A 382 12.01 -16.72 -10.73
N VAL A 383 10.71 -16.59 -11.00
CA VAL A 383 9.66 -17.00 -10.06
C VAL A 383 9.73 -18.50 -9.80
N THR A 384 9.91 -19.29 -10.84
CA THR A 384 10.07 -20.75 -10.75
C THR A 384 11.33 -21.16 -9.97
N PHE A 385 12.44 -20.43 -10.16
CA PHE A 385 13.66 -20.69 -9.42
C PHE A 385 13.44 -20.51 -7.90
N VAL A 386 12.86 -19.40 -7.49
CA VAL A 386 12.59 -19.13 -6.07
C VAL A 386 11.64 -20.17 -5.48
N GLN A 387 10.58 -20.52 -6.19
CA GLN A 387 9.67 -21.56 -5.77
C GLN A 387 10.39 -22.91 -5.62
N GLY A 388 11.28 -23.23 -6.53
CA GLY A 388 12.12 -24.43 -6.48
C GLY A 388 13.03 -24.49 -5.25
N VAL A 389 13.61 -23.35 -4.87
CA VAL A 389 14.44 -23.24 -3.65
C VAL A 389 13.59 -23.55 -2.41
N TRP A 390 12.40 -22.95 -2.29
CA TRP A 390 11.51 -23.21 -1.17
C TRP A 390 11.00 -24.66 -1.16
N ASN A 391 10.78 -25.26 -2.32
CA ASN A 391 10.41 -26.69 -2.42
C ASN A 391 11.55 -27.59 -1.92
N GLN A 392 12.81 -27.24 -2.21
CA GLN A 392 13.97 -27.99 -1.68
C GLN A 392 14.07 -27.85 -0.16
N TYR A 393 13.82 -26.66 0.38
CA TYR A 393 13.72 -26.47 1.82
C TYR A 393 12.59 -27.35 2.42
N ASN A 394 11.41 -27.35 1.82
CA ASN A 394 10.28 -28.15 2.28
C ASN A 394 10.58 -29.66 2.29
N LYS A 395 11.44 -30.12 1.39
CA LYS A 395 11.88 -31.54 1.31
C LYS A 395 13.08 -31.83 2.20
N GLY A 396 13.53 -30.88 3.00
CA GLY A 396 14.69 -31.05 3.88
C GLY A 396 16.05 -31.08 3.16
N LYS A 397 16.11 -30.68 1.89
CA LYS A 397 17.35 -30.67 1.09
C LYS A 397 18.21 -29.41 1.29
N LEU A 398 17.62 -28.35 1.79
CA LEU A 398 18.27 -27.09 2.11
C LEU A 398 17.88 -26.65 3.50
N SER A 399 18.83 -26.05 4.21
CA SER A 399 18.51 -25.27 5.42
C SER A 399 17.84 -23.95 5.06
N LEU A 400 17.22 -23.28 6.02
CA LEU A 400 16.70 -21.92 5.82
C LEU A 400 17.78 -20.94 5.38
N ALA A 401 18.96 -21.00 6.01
CA ALA A 401 20.09 -20.14 5.67
C ALA A 401 20.54 -20.35 4.21
N GLU A 402 20.65 -21.60 3.78
CA GLU A 402 21.01 -21.95 2.41
C GLU A 402 19.94 -21.48 1.41
N ALA A 403 18.67 -21.66 1.73
CA ALA A 403 17.55 -21.23 0.88
C ALA A 403 17.57 -19.71 0.68
N ARG A 404 17.69 -18.95 1.75
CA ARG A 404 17.76 -17.48 1.73
C ARG A 404 18.96 -16.98 0.92
N LYS A 405 20.13 -17.59 1.15
CA LYS A 405 21.35 -17.24 0.43
C LYS A 405 21.22 -17.48 -1.07
N LYS A 406 20.68 -18.63 -1.48
CA LYS A 406 20.47 -18.96 -2.90
C LYS A 406 19.55 -17.94 -3.58
N ILE A 407 18.46 -17.55 -2.94
CA ILE A 407 17.54 -16.57 -3.48
C ILE A 407 18.20 -15.20 -3.59
N ASN A 408 18.88 -14.78 -2.55
CA ASN A 408 19.57 -13.49 -2.54
C ASN A 408 20.64 -13.42 -3.64
N ASP A 409 21.46 -14.44 -3.77
CA ASP A 409 22.53 -14.50 -4.78
C ASP A 409 21.95 -14.50 -6.21
N HIS A 410 20.89 -15.28 -6.45
CA HIS A 410 20.24 -15.33 -7.76
C HIS A 410 19.61 -14.00 -8.17
N SER A 411 19.08 -13.27 -7.21
CA SER A 411 18.42 -11.97 -7.45
C SER A 411 19.43 -10.80 -7.55
N GLY A 412 20.71 -11.05 -7.29
CA GLY A 412 21.79 -10.05 -7.38
C GLY A 412 22.04 -9.28 -6.09
N GLY A 413 21.36 -9.61 -5.00
CA GLY A 413 21.54 -8.96 -3.70
C GLY A 413 21.04 -7.51 -3.66
N VAL A 414 21.28 -6.86 -2.52
CA VAL A 414 20.92 -5.46 -2.29
C VAL A 414 22.19 -4.62 -2.26
N GLU A 415 22.62 -4.15 -3.43
CA GLU A 415 23.87 -3.39 -3.56
C GLU A 415 23.66 -1.88 -3.45
N ARG A 416 22.58 -1.35 -4.06
CA ARG A 416 22.30 0.07 -4.08
C ARG A 416 20.83 0.35 -3.73
N PRO A 417 20.55 1.46 -3.01
CA PRO A 417 19.20 1.90 -2.75
C PRO A 417 18.41 2.20 -4.03
N SER A 418 17.07 2.07 -3.98
CA SER A 418 16.20 2.32 -5.14
C SER A 418 16.30 3.76 -5.66
N TRP A 419 16.50 4.73 -4.79
CA TRP A 419 16.62 6.14 -5.19
C TRP A 419 17.94 6.49 -5.90
N GLU A 420 18.91 5.60 -5.88
CA GLU A 420 20.18 5.75 -6.64
C GLU A 420 20.16 5.02 -7.97
N ARG A 421 19.10 4.30 -8.27
CA ARG A 421 18.99 3.48 -9.49
C ARG A 421 18.21 4.19 -10.56
N SER A 422 18.85 4.55 -11.65
CA SER A 422 18.17 5.12 -12.83
C SER A 422 17.31 4.09 -13.58
N ASP A 423 17.61 2.81 -13.42
CA ASP A 423 16.89 1.70 -14.04
C ASP A 423 15.75 1.15 -13.17
N PHE A 424 15.54 1.74 -12.02
CA PHE A 424 14.51 1.32 -11.08
C PHE A 424 13.15 1.86 -11.51
N THR A 425 12.45 1.06 -12.31
CA THR A 425 11.06 1.32 -12.65
C THR A 425 10.16 0.59 -11.67
N ILE A 426 9.23 1.33 -11.17
CA ILE A 426 8.26 0.85 -10.21
C ILE A 426 7.05 0.29 -10.95
#